data_cb52cfca9e64cd5f25426d580c50efea
#
_entry.id   cb52cfca9e64cd5f25426d580c50efea
#
_cell.length_a   1.000
_cell.length_b   1.000
_cell.length_c   1.000
_cell.angle_alpha   90.00
_cell.angle_beta   90.00
_cell.angle_gamma   90.00
#
_symmetry.space_group_name_H-M   'P 1'
#
loop_
_entity.id
_entity.type
_entity.pdbx_description
1 polymer ?
#
loop_
_entity_poly.entity_id
_entity_poly.type
_entity_poly.pdbx_seq_one_letter_code
_entity_poly.pdbx_strand_id
1 'polypeptide(L)'
;MLEEALGYAREHGLPKVYVLIDEYDNFTNQLLTAYKDPLYEQVTTKDSFLRTFFKVIKAGIGEGSIRTCFCTGVLPVTMDDLTSGYNIAEILTLEPEFLSMLGFTYKEAEVYLRYVLDTYTEGQDRFDDVWQLIVNNYDGYRFLPEAEPLFNSTILTYFFKKFAVRKGGIPSELVDENLRTDIGWIRHLTLSLENAKEMQDALVIDDELSYNVSDLSSKFNKRKFFDKSIYPVSLFYLGMTTLRSNYRMVLPNLTMRSIYMDYYNEMNHIEGNAQRYVPTYERFTEERRFEPLVQNYFEQYLGQFPAQVFDKINENFIRCSFFELCSRYLSSCYTFAIEQNNSAGRSDFEMTGIPGTDYYKDDRLVEFKYFKAKEVE
;
A
#
# COMPACT_ATOMS: atom_id res chain seq x y z
N MET A 1 12.05 -8.92 -36.66
CA MET A 1 10.65 -9.40 -36.57
C MET A 1 9.65 -8.24 -36.37
N LEU A 2 9.62 -7.48 -35.24
CA LEU A 2 8.64 -6.39 -35.06
C LEU A 2 8.78 -5.30 -36.11
N GLU A 3 9.99 -4.81 -36.37
CA GLU A 3 10.29 -3.81 -37.39
C GLU A 3 9.87 -4.25 -38.81
N GLU A 4 10.17 -5.49 -39.17
CA GLU A 4 9.76 -6.11 -40.43
C GLU A 4 8.24 -6.20 -40.56
N ALA A 5 7.54 -6.60 -39.49
CA ALA A 5 6.09 -6.68 -39.45
C ALA A 5 5.44 -5.30 -39.62
N LEU A 6 5.98 -4.27 -38.97
CA LEU A 6 5.53 -2.88 -39.13
C LEU A 6 5.81 -2.33 -40.54
N GLY A 7 6.96 -2.65 -41.10
CA GLY A 7 7.30 -2.33 -42.49
C GLY A 7 6.33 -2.98 -43.46
N TYR A 8 6.08 -4.26 -43.34
CA TYR A 8 5.09 -5.00 -44.13
C TYR A 8 3.68 -4.39 -44.06
N ALA A 9 3.22 -4.09 -42.82
CA ALA A 9 1.91 -3.48 -42.63
C ALA A 9 1.77 -2.14 -43.37
N ARG A 10 2.83 -1.31 -43.33
CA ARG A 10 2.87 -0.03 -44.02
C ARG A 10 2.88 -0.20 -45.55
N GLU A 11 3.72 -1.08 -46.07
CA GLU A 11 3.85 -1.33 -47.53
C GLU A 11 2.55 -1.87 -48.13
N HIS A 12 1.77 -2.61 -47.37
CA HIS A 12 0.52 -3.21 -47.81
C HIS A 12 -0.72 -2.40 -47.42
N GLY A 13 -0.57 -1.20 -46.85
CA GLY A 13 -1.68 -0.31 -46.49
C GLY A 13 -2.60 -0.90 -45.42
N LEU A 14 -2.05 -1.75 -44.52
CA LEU A 14 -2.80 -2.31 -43.41
C LEU A 14 -3.17 -1.26 -42.35
N PRO A 15 -4.23 -1.47 -41.56
CA PRO A 15 -4.57 -0.58 -40.46
C PRO A 15 -3.41 -0.37 -39.48
N LYS A 16 -3.33 0.83 -38.90
CA LYS A 16 -2.34 1.13 -37.86
C LYS A 16 -2.47 0.24 -36.66
N VAL A 17 -1.35 -0.20 -36.10
CA VAL A 17 -1.30 -1.08 -34.95
C VAL A 17 -1.46 -0.27 -33.65
N TYR A 18 -2.22 -0.79 -32.68
CA TYR A 18 -2.18 -0.37 -31.29
C TYR A 18 -1.27 -1.33 -30.54
N VAL A 19 -0.30 -0.80 -29.79
CA VAL A 19 0.63 -1.60 -28.98
C VAL A 19 0.20 -1.46 -27.53
N LEU A 20 -0.10 -2.60 -26.88
CA LEU A 20 -0.42 -2.67 -25.46
C LEU A 20 0.65 -3.51 -24.78
N ILE A 21 1.31 -2.95 -23.77
CA ILE A 21 2.37 -3.61 -23.01
C ILE A 21 1.97 -3.60 -21.55
N ASP A 22 1.69 -4.78 -21.02
CA ASP A 22 1.42 -4.96 -19.61
C ASP A 22 2.71 -5.30 -18.86
N GLU A 23 2.86 -4.77 -17.65
CA GLU A 23 4.04 -5.00 -16.79
C GLU A 23 5.38 -4.74 -17.50
N TYR A 24 5.50 -3.61 -18.22
CA TYR A 24 6.69 -3.29 -19.02
C TYR A 24 8.00 -3.29 -18.21
N ASP A 25 7.91 -3.12 -16.91
CA ASP A 25 9.02 -3.01 -15.96
C ASP A 25 9.24 -4.25 -15.08
N ASN A 26 8.40 -5.29 -15.17
CA ASN A 26 8.45 -6.47 -14.31
C ASN A 26 9.84 -7.13 -14.28
N PHE A 27 10.44 -7.35 -15.45
CA PHE A 27 11.78 -7.94 -15.54
C PHE A 27 12.85 -7.07 -14.87
N THR A 28 12.81 -5.77 -15.07
CA THR A 28 13.78 -4.83 -14.50
C THR A 28 13.56 -4.63 -13.01
N ASN A 29 12.32 -4.65 -12.53
CA ASN A 29 11.98 -4.62 -11.12
C ASN A 29 12.52 -5.85 -10.38
N GLN A 30 12.43 -7.04 -10.98
CA GLN A 30 13.04 -8.25 -10.42
C GLN A 30 14.57 -8.15 -10.30
N LEU A 31 15.23 -7.48 -11.22
CA LEU A 31 16.68 -7.26 -11.14
C LEU A 31 17.03 -6.28 -9.99
N LEU A 32 16.25 -5.23 -9.82
CA LEU A 32 16.44 -4.27 -8.74
C LEU A 32 16.20 -4.90 -7.36
N THR A 33 15.10 -5.63 -7.19
CA THR A 33 14.78 -6.31 -5.92
C THR A 33 15.77 -7.39 -5.54
N ALA A 34 16.37 -8.04 -6.54
CA ALA A 34 17.39 -9.08 -6.32
C ALA A 34 18.82 -8.54 -6.15
N TYR A 35 18.99 -7.21 -5.99
CA TYR A 35 20.30 -6.54 -5.87
C TYR A 35 21.24 -6.82 -7.05
N LYS A 36 20.66 -6.98 -8.26
CA LYS A 36 21.42 -7.26 -9.49
C LYS A 36 21.63 -5.99 -10.32
N ASP A 37 22.11 -4.95 -9.69
CA ASP A 37 22.35 -3.63 -10.31
C ASP A 37 23.17 -3.67 -11.60
N PRO A 38 24.26 -4.45 -11.71
CA PRO A 38 25.00 -4.53 -12.98
C PRO A 38 24.17 -5.11 -14.12
N LEU A 39 23.28 -6.06 -13.87
CA LEU A 39 22.39 -6.63 -14.88
C LEU A 39 21.28 -5.63 -15.26
N TYR A 40 20.73 -4.89 -14.30
CA TYR A 40 19.79 -3.81 -14.57
C TYR A 40 20.41 -2.76 -15.50
N GLU A 41 21.62 -2.30 -15.21
CA GLU A 41 22.35 -1.36 -16.06
C GLU A 41 22.60 -1.92 -17.46
N GLN A 42 22.93 -3.18 -17.57
CA GLN A 42 23.15 -3.83 -18.86
C GLN A 42 21.88 -3.87 -19.73
N VAL A 43 20.69 -4.04 -19.15
CA VAL A 43 19.42 -4.09 -19.90
C VAL A 43 18.78 -2.72 -20.15
N THR A 44 19.19 -1.69 -19.43
CA THR A 44 18.65 -0.32 -19.57
C THR A 44 19.60 0.64 -20.31
N THR A 45 20.90 0.34 -20.41
CA THR A 45 21.88 1.19 -21.07
C THR A 45 22.05 0.92 -22.57
N LYS A 46 23.10 1.51 -23.17
CA LYS A 46 23.35 1.54 -24.62
C LYS A 46 23.25 0.15 -25.26
N ASP A 47 22.51 0.07 -26.37
CA ASP A 47 22.37 -1.09 -27.24
C ASP A 47 21.70 -2.34 -26.58
N SER A 48 21.02 -2.14 -25.45
CA SER A 48 20.26 -3.20 -24.82
C SER A 48 19.04 -3.61 -25.66
N PHE A 49 18.61 -4.86 -25.48
CA PHE A 49 17.41 -5.37 -26.13
C PHE A 49 16.18 -4.50 -25.84
N LEU A 50 15.97 -4.13 -24.57
CA LEU A 50 14.81 -3.37 -24.14
C LEU A 50 14.79 -1.97 -24.78
N ARG A 51 15.94 -1.31 -24.82
CA ARG A 51 16.08 -0.01 -25.48
C ARG A 51 15.85 -0.09 -26.99
N THR A 52 16.37 -1.13 -27.62
CA THR A 52 16.16 -1.38 -29.05
C THR A 52 14.69 -1.63 -29.34
N PHE A 53 14.00 -2.41 -28.52
CA PHE A 53 12.57 -2.66 -28.62
C PHE A 53 11.75 -1.35 -28.59
N PHE A 54 11.99 -0.49 -27.61
CA PHE A 54 11.29 0.79 -27.52
C PHE A 54 11.67 1.79 -28.64
N LYS A 55 12.90 1.72 -29.16
CA LYS A 55 13.28 2.49 -30.37
C LYS A 55 12.45 2.08 -31.59
N VAL A 56 12.19 0.79 -31.78
CA VAL A 56 11.36 0.30 -32.90
C VAL A 56 9.92 0.79 -32.74
N ILE A 57 9.35 0.75 -31.52
CA ILE A 57 8.01 1.29 -31.27
C ILE A 57 7.96 2.79 -31.57
N LYS A 58 8.94 3.56 -31.11
CA LYS A 58 9.05 5.00 -31.39
C LYS A 58 9.12 5.29 -32.91
N ALA A 59 9.95 4.55 -33.62
CA ALA A 59 10.06 4.68 -35.09
C ALA A 59 8.71 4.36 -35.73
N GLY A 60 8.05 3.27 -35.34
CA GLY A 60 6.74 2.89 -35.86
C GLY A 60 5.65 3.93 -35.62
N ILE A 61 5.67 4.64 -34.49
CA ILE A 61 4.77 5.77 -34.22
C ILE A 61 5.10 6.94 -35.18
N GLY A 62 6.39 7.31 -35.29
CA GLY A 62 6.85 8.40 -36.14
C GLY A 62 6.57 8.15 -37.63
N GLU A 63 6.67 6.92 -38.08
CA GLU A 63 6.40 6.50 -39.47
C GLU A 63 4.92 6.23 -39.73
N GLY A 64 4.08 6.23 -38.71
CA GLY A 64 2.63 6.05 -38.80
C GLY A 64 2.15 4.60 -38.94
N SER A 65 3.02 3.60 -38.75
CA SER A 65 2.64 2.17 -38.66
C SER A 65 1.98 1.82 -37.33
N ILE A 66 2.37 2.49 -36.25
CA ILE A 66 1.77 2.38 -34.95
C ILE A 66 0.90 3.61 -34.66
N ARG A 67 -0.34 3.41 -34.20
CA ARG A 67 -1.26 4.51 -33.84
C ARG A 67 -0.89 5.11 -32.50
N THR A 68 -0.69 4.25 -31.51
CA THR A 68 -0.29 4.60 -30.15
C THR A 68 0.28 3.37 -29.45
N CYS A 69 1.03 3.60 -28.38
CA CYS A 69 1.50 2.58 -27.45
C CYS A 69 1.02 2.93 -26.06
N PHE A 70 0.37 2.00 -25.38
CA PHE A 70 -0.05 2.12 -23.99
C PHE A 70 0.68 1.06 -23.15
N CYS A 71 1.34 1.51 -22.08
CA CYS A 71 2.13 0.64 -21.20
C CYS A 71 1.61 0.73 -19.78
N THR A 72 1.46 -0.41 -19.10
CA THR A 72 1.25 -0.48 -17.66
C THR A 72 2.51 -1.02 -16.98
N GLY A 73 2.71 -0.66 -15.72
CA GLY A 73 3.83 -1.09 -14.91
C GLY A 73 3.72 -0.58 -13.49
N VAL A 74 4.60 -1.05 -12.61
CA VAL A 74 4.63 -0.66 -11.18
C VAL A 74 5.41 0.63 -10.99
N LEU A 75 6.57 0.76 -11.63
CA LEU A 75 7.49 1.87 -11.41
C LEU A 75 7.84 2.59 -12.73
N PRO A 76 7.85 3.92 -12.78
CA PRO A 76 8.30 4.66 -13.95
C PRO A 76 9.84 4.61 -14.18
N VAL A 77 10.61 4.05 -13.22
CA VAL A 77 12.08 4.03 -13.19
C VAL A 77 12.70 3.53 -14.49
N THR A 78 12.24 2.38 -14.96
CA THR A 78 12.78 1.75 -16.18
C THR A 78 12.48 2.59 -17.41
N MET A 79 11.30 3.19 -17.53
CA MET A 79 10.94 4.04 -18.66
C MET A 79 11.84 5.27 -18.71
N ASP A 80 12.14 5.88 -17.58
CA ASP A 80 13.01 7.05 -17.49
C ASP A 80 14.48 6.73 -17.75
N ASP A 81 14.96 5.55 -17.37
CA ASP A 81 16.31 5.09 -17.73
C ASP A 81 16.43 4.76 -19.22
N LEU A 82 15.32 4.39 -19.87
CA LEU A 82 15.24 4.16 -21.31
C LEU A 82 15.05 5.44 -22.15
N THR A 83 14.86 6.62 -21.52
CA THR A 83 14.39 7.86 -22.19
C THR A 83 15.19 8.31 -23.40
N SER A 84 16.48 8.01 -23.51
CA SER A 84 17.22 8.33 -24.74
C SER A 84 16.74 7.51 -25.97
N GLY A 85 16.02 6.41 -25.72
CA GLY A 85 15.39 5.57 -26.75
C GLY A 85 13.90 5.84 -26.94
N TYR A 86 13.18 6.29 -25.89
CA TYR A 86 11.72 6.44 -25.89
C TYR A 86 11.27 7.72 -25.15
N ASN A 87 11.71 8.88 -25.60
CA ASN A 87 11.41 10.18 -25.00
C ASN A 87 10.04 10.77 -25.42
N ILE A 88 9.13 9.94 -25.88
CA ILE A 88 7.76 10.32 -26.30
C ILE A 88 6.70 9.79 -25.31
N ALA A 89 7.13 9.09 -24.25
CA ALA A 89 6.21 8.62 -23.23
C ALA A 89 5.66 9.78 -22.39
N GLU A 90 4.38 9.71 -22.10
CA GLU A 90 3.64 10.57 -21.19
C GLU A 90 3.17 9.72 -20.00
N ILE A 91 3.37 10.22 -18.78
CA ILE A 91 2.96 9.52 -17.56
C ILE A 91 1.52 9.95 -17.25
N LEU A 92 0.58 9.02 -17.39
CA LEU A 92 -0.85 9.26 -17.19
C LEU A 92 -1.30 9.11 -15.73
N THR A 93 -0.45 8.58 -14.86
CA THR A 93 -0.77 8.29 -13.45
C THR A 93 -1.28 9.50 -12.67
N LEU A 94 -0.78 10.70 -13.00
CA LEU A 94 -1.13 11.95 -12.32
C LEU A 94 -2.07 12.85 -13.16
N GLU A 95 -2.52 12.36 -14.32
CA GLU A 95 -3.41 13.13 -15.17
C GLU A 95 -4.87 12.96 -14.72
N PRO A 96 -5.62 14.09 -14.50
CA PRO A 96 -6.97 14.06 -13.94
C PRO A 96 -7.94 13.12 -14.67
N GLU A 97 -7.82 13.01 -15.99
CA GLU A 97 -8.69 12.20 -16.83
C GLU A 97 -8.51 10.70 -16.64
N PHE A 98 -7.38 10.27 -16.05
CA PHE A 98 -7.01 8.85 -15.91
C PHE A 98 -7.00 8.35 -14.47
N LEU A 99 -7.27 9.19 -13.48
CA LEU A 99 -7.17 8.82 -12.05
C LEU A 99 -8.02 7.60 -11.70
N SER A 100 -9.25 7.53 -12.20
CA SER A 100 -10.17 6.41 -11.93
C SER A 100 -9.75 5.07 -12.58
N MET A 101 -8.73 5.06 -13.44
CA MET A 101 -8.21 3.81 -14.01
C MET A 101 -7.33 3.01 -13.04
N LEU A 102 -6.87 3.62 -11.94
CA LEU A 102 -5.84 3.06 -11.06
C LEU A 102 -6.41 2.28 -9.86
N GLY A 103 -7.72 2.26 -9.71
CA GLY A 103 -8.39 1.58 -8.61
C GLY A 103 -9.90 1.57 -8.78
N PHE A 104 -10.64 1.07 -7.78
CA PHE A 104 -12.09 1.19 -7.76
C PHE A 104 -12.52 2.49 -7.09
N THR A 105 -13.46 3.19 -7.73
CA THR A 105 -14.18 4.30 -7.10
C THR A 105 -15.12 3.78 -6.01
N TYR A 106 -15.57 4.67 -5.11
CA TYR A 106 -16.59 4.32 -4.10
C TYR A 106 -17.85 3.68 -4.71
N LYS A 107 -18.32 4.24 -5.80
CA LYS A 107 -19.50 3.71 -6.50
C LYS A 107 -19.30 2.31 -7.08
N GLU A 108 -18.15 2.05 -7.66
CA GLU A 108 -17.81 0.72 -8.21
C GLU A 108 -17.64 -0.31 -7.09
N ALA A 109 -16.95 0.06 -6.01
CA ALA A 109 -16.77 -0.80 -4.85
C ALA A 109 -18.12 -1.11 -4.17
N GLU A 110 -19.02 -0.12 -4.04
CA GLU A 110 -20.38 -0.31 -3.51
C GLU A 110 -21.19 -1.30 -4.37
N VAL A 111 -21.20 -1.09 -5.68
CA VAL A 111 -21.89 -1.99 -6.62
C VAL A 111 -21.34 -3.41 -6.53
N TYR A 112 -20.01 -3.54 -6.45
CA TYR A 112 -19.36 -4.84 -6.34
C TYR A 112 -19.71 -5.53 -5.00
N LEU A 113 -19.66 -4.80 -3.88
CA LEU A 113 -20.05 -5.34 -2.58
C LEU A 113 -21.50 -5.82 -2.56
N ARG A 114 -22.45 -5.00 -3.07
CA ARG A 114 -23.86 -5.40 -3.14
C ARG A 114 -24.05 -6.68 -3.95
N TYR A 115 -23.40 -6.78 -5.11
CA TYR A 115 -23.43 -8.00 -5.92
C TYR A 115 -22.89 -9.22 -5.16
N VAL A 116 -21.79 -9.08 -4.42
CA VAL A 116 -21.20 -10.17 -3.64
C VAL A 116 -22.13 -10.58 -2.48
N LEU A 117 -22.71 -9.61 -1.77
CA LEU A 117 -23.66 -9.87 -0.69
C LEU A 117 -24.91 -10.59 -1.22
N ASP A 118 -25.53 -10.10 -2.27
CA ASP A 118 -26.72 -10.70 -2.85
C ASP A 118 -26.49 -12.14 -3.35
N THR A 119 -25.28 -12.38 -3.86
CA THR A 119 -24.96 -13.69 -4.46
C THR A 119 -24.54 -14.73 -3.44
N TYR A 120 -23.85 -14.35 -2.35
CA TYR A 120 -23.12 -15.28 -1.49
C TYR A 120 -23.52 -15.27 -0.01
N THR A 121 -24.39 -14.35 0.46
CA THR A 121 -24.70 -14.21 1.91
C THR A 121 -26.12 -14.62 2.32
N GLU A 122 -26.88 -15.25 1.46
CA GLU A 122 -28.25 -15.74 1.77
C GLU A 122 -29.20 -14.66 2.34
N GLY A 123 -29.07 -13.40 1.88
CA GLY A 123 -29.99 -12.30 2.22
C GLY A 123 -29.76 -11.66 3.58
N GLN A 124 -28.64 -11.86 4.24
CA GLN A 124 -28.28 -11.12 5.43
C GLN A 124 -27.88 -9.67 5.07
N ASP A 125 -28.54 -8.71 5.69
CA ASP A 125 -28.14 -7.30 5.57
C ASP A 125 -26.88 -7.05 6.40
N ARG A 126 -25.74 -7.06 5.73
CA ARG A 126 -24.40 -6.85 6.30
C ARG A 126 -23.64 -5.77 5.56
N PHE A 127 -24.35 -4.95 4.79
CA PHE A 127 -23.69 -3.98 3.94
C PHE A 127 -22.84 -3.00 4.75
N ASP A 128 -23.40 -2.39 5.78
CA ASP A 128 -22.71 -1.35 6.53
C ASP A 128 -21.46 -1.89 7.25
N ASP A 129 -21.55 -3.08 7.88
CA ASP A 129 -20.41 -3.71 8.56
C ASP A 129 -19.26 -4.00 7.60
N VAL A 130 -19.58 -4.61 6.45
CA VAL A 130 -18.56 -4.99 5.46
C VAL A 130 -18.06 -3.76 4.72
N TRP A 131 -18.92 -2.78 4.46
CA TRP A 131 -18.54 -1.52 3.84
C TRP A 131 -17.52 -0.77 4.69
N GLN A 132 -17.79 -0.60 5.98
CA GLN A 132 -16.86 0.06 6.90
C GLN A 132 -15.51 -0.67 6.98
N LEU A 133 -15.54 -2.01 7.00
CA LEU A 133 -14.32 -2.82 6.99
C LEU A 133 -13.48 -2.57 5.72
N ILE A 134 -14.10 -2.61 4.53
CA ILE A 134 -13.34 -2.43 3.28
C ILE A 134 -12.84 -1.00 3.11
N VAL A 135 -13.60 0.01 3.55
CA VAL A 135 -13.16 1.40 3.55
C VAL A 135 -11.94 1.57 4.43
N ASN A 136 -11.98 1.08 5.67
CA ASN A 136 -10.87 1.23 6.61
C ASN A 136 -9.59 0.52 6.13
N ASN A 137 -9.72 -0.60 5.43
CA ASN A 137 -8.58 -1.44 5.09
C ASN A 137 -8.03 -1.22 3.68
N TYR A 138 -8.85 -0.76 2.71
CA TYR A 138 -8.46 -0.82 1.30
C TYR A 138 -8.63 0.48 0.52
N ASP A 139 -9.29 1.46 1.10
CA ASP A 139 -9.49 2.80 0.53
C ASP A 139 -8.29 3.72 0.75
N GLY A 140 -8.41 4.97 0.33
CA GLY A 140 -7.52 6.07 0.71
C GLY A 140 -6.47 6.44 -0.32
N TYR A 141 -6.36 5.74 -1.45
CA TYR A 141 -5.36 6.05 -2.48
C TYR A 141 -5.76 7.28 -3.30
N ARG A 142 -4.92 8.31 -3.29
CA ARG A 142 -5.07 9.53 -4.10
C ARG A 142 -3.84 9.79 -4.93
N PHE A 143 -4.05 10.04 -6.21
CA PHE A 143 -3.00 10.39 -7.17
C PHE A 143 -2.91 11.91 -7.41
N LEU A 144 -3.93 12.66 -7.00
CA LEU A 144 -3.90 14.11 -6.81
C LEU A 144 -4.52 14.44 -5.44
N PRO A 145 -4.04 15.47 -4.72
CA PRO A 145 -4.54 15.79 -3.38
C PRO A 145 -6.04 16.08 -3.32
N GLU A 146 -6.58 16.68 -4.38
CA GLU A 146 -8.00 17.05 -4.49
C GLU A 146 -8.88 15.92 -5.05
N ALA A 147 -8.27 14.82 -5.50
CA ALA A 147 -9.02 13.72 -6.09
C ALA A 147 -9.79 12.91 -5.03
N GLU A 148 -10.90 12.32 -5.46
CA GLU A 148 -11.59 11.31 -4.66
C GLU A 148 -10.66 10.13 -4.39
N PRO A 149 -10.68 9.56 -3.19
CA PRO A 149 -9.88 8.38 -2.90
C PRO A 149 -10.37 7.17 -3.67
N LEU A 150 -9.46 6.25 -3.92
CA LEU A 150 -9.73 5.00 -4.62
C LEU A 150 -9.38 3.82 -3.72
N PHE A 151 -10.13 2.73 -3.90
CA PHE A 151 -9.76 1.43 -3.35
C PHE A 151 -8.67 0.77 -4.19
N ASN A 152 -7.71 0.15 -3.53
CA ASN A 152 -6.75 -0.71 -4.20
C ASN A 152 -7.48 -1.91 -4.82
N SER A 153 -7.44 -2.03 -6.14
CA SER A 153 -8.19 -3.04 -6.89
C SER A 153 -7.76 -4.46 -6.57
N THR A 154 -6.47 -4.70 -6.39
CA THR A 154 -5.92 -6.03 -6.10
C THR A 154 -6.38 -6.53 -4.75
N ILE A 155 -6.24 -5.70 -3.70
CA ILE A 155 -6.59 -6.10 -2.32
C ILE A 155 -8.09 -6.24 -2.18
N LEU A 156 -8.86 -5.30 -2.73
CA LEU A 156 -10.33 -5.37 -2.67
C LEU A 156 -10.88 -6.61 -3.36
N THR A 157 -10.35 -6.94 -4.55
CA THR A 157 -10.74 -8.15 -5.28
C THR A 157 -10.36 -9.43 -4.52
N TYR A 158 -9.17 -9.45 -3.89
CA TYR A 158 -8.76 -10.56 -3.03
C TYR A 158 -9.74 -10.75 -1.87
N PHE A 159 -10.10 -9.67 -1.17
CA PHE A 159 -11.08 -9.71 -0.08
C PHE A 159 -12.42 -10.29 -0.55
N PHE A 160 -13.00 -9.77 -1.62
CA PHE A 160 -14.28 -10.24 -2.14
C PHE A 160 -14.24 -11.72 -2.56
N LYS A 161 -13.15 -12.17 -3.16
CA LYS A 161 -12.95 -13.58 -3.48
C LYS A 161 -12.98 -14.47 -2.23
N LYS A 162 -12.24 -14.08 -1.19
CA LYS A 162 -12.19 -14.82 0.08
C LYS A 162 -13.54 -14.79 0.83
N PHE A 163 -14.17 -13.63 0.85
CA PHE A 163 -15.49 -13.43 1.46
C PHE A 163 -16.57 -14.28 0.78
N ALA A 164 -16.59 -14.32 -0.56
CA ALA A 164 -17.51 -15.15 -1.34
C ALA A 164 -17.31 -16.65 -1.06
N VAL A 165 -16.05 -17.14 -1.06
CA VAL A 165 -15.72 -18.54 -0.75
C VAL A 165 -16.20 -18.92 0.66
N ARG A 166 -16.15 -18.00 1.61
CA ARG A 166 -16.62 -18.19 3.00
C ARG A 166 -18.12 -17.90 3.20
N LYS A 167 -18.87 -17.74 2.11
CA LYS A 167 -20.32 -17.45 2.14
C LYS A 167 -20.69 -16.25 3.02
N GLY A 168 -19.90 -15.17 2.92
CA GLY A 168 -20.09 -13.96 3.71
C GLY A 168 -19.34 -13.95 5.06
N GLY A 169 -18.56 -14.96 5.37
CA GLY A 169 -17.64 -14.94 6.52
C GLY A 169 -16.44 -14.02 6.26
N ILE A 170 -16.15 -13.13 7.22
CA ILE A 170 -14.98 -12.24 7.14
C ILE A 170 -13.72 -13.10 7.19
N PRO A 171 -12.79 -12.95 6.23
CA PRO A 171 -11.53 -13.68 6.25
C PRO A 171 -10.65 -13.22 7.41
N SER A 172 -9.96 -14.15 8.07
CA SER A 172 -8.97 -13.84 9.11
C SER A 172 -7.74 -13.12 8.54
N GLU A 173 -7.44 -13.36 7.27
CA GLU A 173 -6.37 -12.69 6.53
C GLU A 173 -7.00 -11.67 5.59
N LEU A 174 -6.84 -10.39 5.92
CA LEU A 174 -7.37 -9.27 5.15
C LEU A 174 -6.44 -8.85 4.00
N VAL A 175 -5.23 -9.40 3.96
CA VAL A 175 -4.16 -9.02 3.02
C VAL A 175 -3.64 -10.27 2.30
N ASP A 176 -3.43 -10.17 0.99
CA ASP A 176 -2.74 -11.20 0.20
C ASP A 176 -1.26 -11.26 0.58
N GLU A 177 -0.70 -12.48 0.70
CA GLU A 177 0.73 -12.68 0.93
C GLU A 177 1.61 -12.00 -0.14
N ASN A 178 1.12 -11.91 -1.38
CA ASN A 178 1.84 -11.22 -2.47
C ASN A 178 2.02 -9.72 -2.19
N LEU A 179 1.07 -9.07 -1.53
CA LEU A 179 1.22 -7.68 -1.13
C LEU A 179 2.31 -7.51 -0.06
N ARG A 180 2.51 -8.52 0.78
CA ARG A 180 3.60 -8.54 1.77
C ARG A 180 4.98 -8.70 1.11
N THR A 181 5.07 -9.19 -0.11
CA THR A 181 6.36 -9.27 -0.84
C THR A 181 6.90 -7.89 -1.23
N ASP A 182 6.04 -6.87 -1.32
CA ASP A 182 6.45 -5.48 -1.55
C ASP A 182 7.26 -4.91 -0.38
N ILE A 183 7.22 -5.56 0.80
CA ILE A 183 8.15 -5.28 1.91
C ILE A 183 9.62 -5.41 1.46
N GLY A 184 9.92 -6.28 0.50
CA GLY A 184 11.25 -6.40 -0.09
C GLY A 184 11.76 -5.08 -0.69
N TRP A 185 10.89 -4.30 -1.30
CA TRP A 185 11.21 -2.96 -1.83
C TRP A 185 11.51 -1.96 -0.71
N ILE A 186 10.69 -1.95 0.35
CA ILE A 186 10.89 -1.06 1.50
C ILE A 186 12.24 -1.37 2.14
N ARG A 187 12.57 -2.65 2.35
CA ARG A 187 13.87 -3.08 2.86
C ARG A 187 15.02 -2.60 1.97
N HIS A 188 14.90 -2.82 0.66
CA HIS A 188 15.93 -2.42 -0.28
C HIS A 188 16.14 -0.90 -0.27
N LEU A 189 15.06 -0.12 -0.31
CA LEU A 189 15.11 1.33 -0.21
C LEU A 189 15.80 1.77 1.09
N THR A 190 15.39 1.20 2.22
CA THR A 190 15.89 1.60 3.54
C THR A 190 17.35 1.23 3.73
N LEU A 191 17.77 0.03 3.32
CA LEU A 191 19.17 -0.40 3.42
C LEU A 191 20.10 0.39 2.50
N SER A 192 19.55 0.91 1.38
CA SER A 192 20.30 1.70 0.41
C SER A 192 20.43 3.19 0.80
N LEU A 193 19.69 3.65 1.82
CA LEU A 193 19.60 5.04 2.20
C LEU A 193 20.18 5.27 3.60
N GLU A 194 21.25 6.06 3.70
CA GLU A 194 21.73 6.56 4.98
C GLU A 194 20.65 7.41 5.67
N ASN A 195 20.37 7.15 6.95
CA ASN A 195 19.37 7.84 7.79
C ASN A 195 17.89 7.67 7.33
N ALA A 196 17.53 6.61 6.61
CA ALA A 196 16.14 6.28 6.32
C ALA A 196 15.28 6.15 7.59
N LYS A 197 15.90 5.87 8.76
CA LYS A 197 15.22 5.75 10.04
C LYS A 197 14.42 7.00 10.42
N GLU A 198 14.94 8.21 10.17
CA GLU A 198 14.21 9.46 10.47
C GLU A 198 12.91 9.58 9.68
N MET A 199 12.91 9.15 8.42
CA MET A 199 11.72 9.18 7.59
C MET A 199 10.70 8.12 8.01
N GLN A 200 11.19 6.99 8.49
CA GLN A 200 10.33 5.93 9.00
C GLN A 200 9.73 6.29 10.35
N ASP A 201 10.53 6.90 11.24
CA ASP A 201 10.02 7.47 12.48
C ASP A 201 8.89 8.47 12.15
N ALA A 202 9.08 9.39 11.19
CA ALA A 202 8.07 10.35 10.78
C ALA A 202 6.79 9.67 10.26
N LEU A 203 6.92 8.64 9.42
CA LEU A 203 5.74 7.95 8.89
C LEU A 203 5.00 7.13 9.94
N VAL A 204 5.71 6.48 10.87
CA VAL A 204 5.11 5.62 11.89
C VAL A 204 4.63 6.41 13.10
N ILE A 205 5.38 7.45 13.51
CA ILE A 205 5.08 8.23 14.70
C ILE A 205 4.15 9.41 14.35
N ASP A 206 4.50 10.19 13.32
CA ASP A 206 3.78 11.42 12.95
C ASP A 206 2.71 11.19 11.88
N ASP A 207 2.67 9.97 11.28
CA ASP A 207 1.75 9.57 10.21
C ASP A 207 1.86 10.41 8.95
N GLU A 208 2.99 11.08 8.73
CA GLU A 208 3.16 11.90 7.53
C GLU A 208 4.63 12.05 7.09
N LEU A 209 4.82 12.19 5.77
CA LEU A 209 6.10 12.55 5.15
C LEU A 209 5.97 13.84 4.36
N SER A 210 6.97 14.70 4.46
CA SER A 210 7.08 15.88 3.59
C SER A 210 7.66 15.49 2.24
N TYR A 211 7.14 16.09 1.16
CA TYR A 211 7.67 15.91 -0.20
C TYR A 211 7.55 17.20 -1.02
N ASN A 212 8.22 17.24 -2.18
CA ASN A 212 8.06 18.32 -3.15
C ASN A 212 7.20 17.85 -4.33
N VAL A 213 6.16 18.60 -4.66
CA VAL A 213 5.25 18.30 -5.80
C VAL A 213 6.03 18.15 -7.12
N SER A 214 7.06 18.97 -7.34
CA SER A 214 7.88 18.89 -8.55
C SER A 214 8.59 17.54 -8.73
N ASP A 215 8.79 16.78 -7.65
CA ASP A 215 9.46 15.49 -7.71
C ASP A 215 8.54 14.38 -8.25
N LEU A 216 7.21 14.51 -8.08
CA LEU A 216 6.23 13.59 -8.65
C LEU A 216 6.20 13.64 -10.19
N SER A 217 6.30 14.84 -10.76
CA SER A 217 6.23 15.06 -12.21
C SER A 217 7.60 15.04 -12.89
N SER A 218 8.69 14.98 -12.11
CA SER A 218 10.05 14.94 -12.65
C SER A 218 10.41 13.52 -13.10
N LYS A 219 11.36 13.42 -14.06
CA LYS A 219 11.93 12.13 -14.44
C LYS A 219 12.39 11.35 -13.24
N PHE A 220 11.97 10.10 -13.14
CA PHE A 220 12.13 9.25 -11.96
C PHE A 220 12.95 8.00 -12.30
N ASN A 221 14.26 8.17 -12.51
CA ASN A 221 15.19 7.11 -12.84
C ASN A 221 15.70 6.35 -11.60
N LYS A 222 16.45 5.25 -11.81
CA LYS A 222 17.03 4.42 -10.74
C LYS A 222 17.80 5.25 -9.69
N ARG A 223 18.60 6.24 -10.12
CA ARG A 223 19.37 7.07 -9.19
C ARG A 223 18.47 7.87 -8.25
N LYS A 224 17.39 8.44 -8.78
CA LYS A 224 16.40 9.16 -7.98
C LYS A 224 15.59 8.23 -7.09
N PHE A 225 15.23 7.04 -7.57
CA PHE A 225 14.50 6.06 -6.79
C PHE A 225 15.20 5.71 -5.48
N PHE A 226 16.54 5.64 -5.48
CA PHE A 226 17.36 5.40 -4.32
C PHE A 226 17.93 6.69 -3.68
N ASP A 227 17.40 7.87 -3.98
CA ASP A 227 17.81 9.13 -3.37
C ASP A 227 16.97 9.44 -2.13
N LYS A 228 17.63 9.74 -1.00
CA LYS A 228 16.96 10.06 0.27
C LYS A 228 15.94 11.19 0.13
N SER A 229 16.28 12.24 -0.64
CA SER A 229 15.39 13.40 -0.81
C SER A 229 14.10 13.07 -1.56
N ILE A 230 14.10 11.96 -2.34
CA ILE A 230 12.99 11.49 -3.17
C ILE A 230 12.27 10.30 -2.52
N TYR A 231 12.73 9.81 -1.36
CA TYR A 231 12.18 8.64 -0.69
C TYR A 231 10.63 8.65 -0.55
N PRO A 232 9.97 9.75 -0.18
CA PRO A 232 8.50 9.80 -0.14
C PRO A 232 7.85 9.49 -1.48
N VAL A 233 8.45 9.98 -2.58
CA VAL A 233 7.98 9.73 -3.95
C VAL A 233 8.20 8.28 -4.35
N SER A 234 9.31 7.67 -3.92
CA SER A 234 9.57 6.24 -4.13
C SER A 234 8.52 5.37 -3.43
N LEU A 235 8.15 5.70 -2.21
CA LEU A 235 7.07 5.02 -1.48
C LEU A 235 5.69 5.22 -2.14
N PHE A 236 5.44 6.41 -2.69
CA PHE A 236 4.21 6.69 -3.42
C PHE A 236 4.06 5.80 -4.66
N TYR A 237 5.08 5.72 -5.50
CA TYR A 237 5.05 4.84 -6.68
C TYR A 237 4.99 3.35 -6.35
N LEU A 238 5.49 2.95 -5.17
CA LEU A 238 5.31 1.60 -4.65
C LEU A 238 3.91 1.33 -4.05
N GLY A 239 3.03 2.33 -4.04
CA GLY A 239 1.69 2.22 -3.44
C GLY A 239 1.68 2.13 -1.92
N MET A 240 2.79 2.52 -1.26
CA MET A 240 2.91 2.50 0.21
C MET A 240 2.33 3.76 0.85
N THR A 241 2.41 4.90 0.17
CA THR A 241 1.88 6.18 0.63
C THR A 241 0.90 6.76 -0.38
N THR A 242 0.12 7.73 0.07
CA THR A 242 -0.85 8.48 -0.73
C THR A 242 -0.71 9.97 -0.50
N LEU A 243 -1.25 10.79 -1.41
CA LEU A 243 -1.21 12.24 -1.30
C LEU A 243 -2.29 12.74 -0.33
N ARG A 244 -1.89 13.40 0.76
CA ARG A 244 -2.78 14.12 1.66
C ARG A 244 -2.94 15.59 1.26
N SER A 245 -1.86 16.19 0.78
CA SER A 245 -1.81 17.58 0.30
C SER A 245 -0.65 17.74 -0.68
N ASN A 246 -0.45 18.95 -1.21
CA ASN A 246 0.69 19.27 -2.08
C ASN A 246 2.06 19.18 -1.39
N TYR A 247 2.10 18.92 -0.08
CA TYR A 247 3.34 18.89 0.69
C TYR A 247 3.46 17.68 1.60
N ARG A 248 2.41 16.87 1.72
CA ARG A 248 2.34 15.76 2.69
C ARG A 248 1.80 14.50 2.05
N MET A 249 2.48 13.40 2.33
CA MET A 249 2.06 12.03 2.06
C MET A 249 1.80 11.30 3.37
N VAL A 250 0.85 10.37 3.37
CA VAL A 250 0.43 9.56 4.52
C VAL A 250 0.26 8.10 4.12
N LEU A 251 0.15 7.21 5.09
CA LEU A 251 -0.29 5.84 4.84
C LEU A 251 -1.78 5.83 4.48
N PRO A 252 -2.20 5.17 3.38
CA PRO A 252 -3.57 5.30 2.87
C PRO A 252 -4.63 4.66 3.78
N ASN A 253 -4.32 3.53 4.42
CA ASN A 253 -5.31 2.74 5.14
C ASN A 253 -4.67 1.82 6.20
N LEU A 254 -5.52 1.07 6.93
CA LEU A 254 -5.07 0.19 8.00
C LEU A 254 -4.19 -0.96 7.50
N THR A 255 -4.43 -1.47 6.31
CA THR A 255 -3.58 -2.50 5.70
C THR A 255 -2.15 -2.01 5.53
N MET A 256 -1.96 -0.82 4.95
CA MET A 256 -0.62 -0.25 4.79
C MET A 256 0.02 0.12 6.12
N ARG A 257 -0.78 0.57 7.10
CA ARG A 257 -0.29 0.83 8.47
C ARG A 257 0.24 -0.44 9.13
N SER A 258 -0.49 -1.56 9.03
CA SER A 258 -0.06 -2.85 9.57
C SER A 258 1.24 -3.34 8.91
N ILE A 259 1.31 -3.30 7.58
CA ILE A 259 2.50 -3.71 6.83
C ILE A 259 3.71 -2.84 7.21
N TYR A 260 3.51 -1.53 7.31
CA TYR A 260 4.59 -0.61 7.61
C TYR A 260 5.04 -0.72 9.08
N MET A 261 4.13 -1.01 10.00
CA MET A 261 4.43 -1.28 11.41
C MET A 261 5.22 -2.58 11.57
N ASP A 262 4.85 -3.65 10.86
CA ASP A 262 5.62 -4.91 10.83
C ASP A 262 7.07 -4.64 10.41
N TYR A 263 7.24 -3.86 9.37
CA TYR A 263 8.55 -3.48 8.88
C TYR A 263 9.34 -2.62 9.89
N TYR A 264 8.68 -1.64 10.52
CA TYR A 264 9.26 -0.81 11.57
C TYR A 264 9.72 -1.63 12.79
N ASN A 265 8.91 -2.63 13.18
CA ASN A 265 9.25 -3.58 14.23
C ASN A 265 10.51 -4.37 13.87
N GLU A 266 10.59 -4.89 12.66
CA GLU A 266 11.77 -5.60 12.18
C GLU A 266 13.05 -4.75 12.25
N MET A 267 12.97 -3.52 11.79
CA MET A 267 14.11 -2.59 11.81
C MET A 267 14.59 -2.24 13.22
N ASN A 268 13.68 -2.17 14.18
CA ASN A 268 14.00 -1.90 15.56
C ASN A 268 14.29 -3.19 16.35
N HIS A 269 14.39 -4.34 15.67
CA HIS A 269 14.65 -5.66 16.27
C HIS A 269 13.61 -6.06 17.33
N ILE A 270 12.36 -5.62 17.14
CA ILE A 270 11.25 -6.00 18.00
C ILE A 270 10.86 -7.43 17.68
N GLU A 271 11.00 -8.31 18.66
CA GLU A 271 10.68 -9.72 18.49
C GLU A 271 9.16 -9.95 18.40
N GLY A 272 8.71 -10.43 17.25
CA GLY A 272 7.35 -10.94 17.05
C GLY A 272 7.13 -12.36 17.62
N ASN A 273 7.81 -12.71 18.72
CA ASN A 273 7.72 -14.05 19.30
C ASN A 273 6.31 -14.33 19.85
N ALA A 274 5.59 -15.21 19.17
CA ALA A 274 4.23 -15.60 19.54
C ALA A 274 4.11 -16.06 21.02
N GLN A 275 5.15 -16.67 21.58
CA GLN A 275 5.14 -17.11 22.98
C GLN A 275 4.97 -15.97 24.00
N ARG A 276 5.31 -14.75 23.62
CA ARG A 276 5.12 -13.56 24.47
C ARG A 276 3.70 -13.03 24.47
N TYR A 277 2.98 -13.22 23.37
CA TYR A 277 1.70 -12.58 23.13
C TYR A 277 0.53 -13.56 23.18
N VAL A 278 0.62 -14.68 22.47
CA VAL A 278 -0.49 -15.63 22.30
C VAL A 278 -1.19 -15.99 23.61
N PRO A 279 -0.50 -16.32 24.73
CA PRO A 279 -1.21 -16.71 25.96
C PRO A 279 -2.12 -15.62 26.53
N THR A 280 -1.75 -14.33 26.34
CA THR A 280 -2.57 -13.20 26.80
C THR A 280 -3.76 -12.99 25.89
N TYR A 281 -3.57 -13.12 24.57
CA TYR A 281 -4.64 -12.95 23.59
C TYR A 281 -5.63 -14.11 23.61
N GLU A 282 -5.19 -15.36 23.81
CA GLU A 282 -6.05 -16.52 24.07
C GLU A 282 -6.90 -16.31 25.33
N ARG A 283 -6.28 -15.90 26.44
CA ARG A 283 -7.02 -15.60 27.67
C ARG A 283 -8.04 -14.48 27.46
N PHE A 284 -7.71 -13.44 26.69
CA PHE A 284 -8.67 -12.40 26.34
C PHE A 284 -9.87 -12.95 25.58
N THR A 285 -9.68 -13.88 24.65
CA THR A 285 -10.80 -14.49 23.92
C THR A 285 -11.73 -15.30 24.82
N GLU A 286 -11.25 -15.84 25.94
CA GLU A 286 -12.02 -16.60 26.93
C GLU A 286 -12.66 -15.70 27.97
N GLU A 287 -11.87 -14.84 28.63
CA GLU A 287 -12.27 -14.05 29.77
C GLU A 287 -12.87 -12.67 29.45
N ARG A 288 -12.63 -12.14 28.26
CA ARG A 288 -13.06 -10.80 27.80
C ARG A 288 -12.52 -9.64 28.67
N ARG A 289 -11.45 -9.86 29.42
CA ARG A 289 -10.81 -8.83 30.25
C ARG A 289 -9.75 -8.08 29.46
N PHE A 290 -9.90 -6.76 29.39
CA PHE A 290 -9.04 -5.89 28.56
C PHE A 290 -7.71 -5.53 29.24
N GLU A 291 -7.69 -5.40 30.58
CA GLU A 291 -6.47 -4.98 31.31
C GLU A 291 -5.25 -5.85 31.00
N PRO A 292 -5.34 -7.21 30.94
CA PRO A 292 -4.17 -8.02 30.58
C PRO A 292 -3.60 -7.76 29.20
N LEU A 293 -4.43 -7.37 28.21
CA LEU A 293 -3.94 -6.97 26.88
C LEU A 293 -3.10 -5.70 26.97
N VAL A 294 -3.60 -4.69 27.66
CA VAL A 294 -2.90 -3.42 27.85
C VAL A 294 -1.60 -3.63 28.60
N GLN A 295 -1.62 -4.40 29.70
CA GLN A 295 -0.42 -4.72 30.45
C GLN A 295 0.63 -5.46 29.58
N ASN A 296 0.23 -6.47 28.83
CA ASN A 296 1.11 -7.22 27.94
C ASN A 296 1.71 -6.31 26.85
N TYR A 297 0.91 -5.40 26.29
CA TYR A 297 1.38 -4.41 25.32
C TYR A 297 2.50 -3.53 25.91
N PHE A 298 2.31 -2.97 27.08
CA PHE A 298 3.32 -2.12 27.72
C PHE A 298 4.57 -2.91 28.14
N GLU A 299 4.41 -4.08 28.75
CA GLU A 299 5.54 -4.85 29.28
C GLU A 299 6.28 -5.63 28.18
N GLN A 300 5.56 -6.28 27.28
CA GLN A 300 6.16 -7.21 26.33
C GLN A 300 6.47 -6.58 24.96
N TYR A 301 5.70 -5.58 24.55
CA TYR A 301 5.93 -4.90 23.27
C TYR A 301 6.73 -3.62 23.43
N LEU A 302 6.18 -2.62 24.12
CA LEU A 302 6.88 -1.34 24.30
C LEU A 302 8.19 -1.49 25.05
N GLY A 303 8.25 -2.41 26.03
CA GLY A 303 9.47 -2.68 26.80
C GLY A 303 10.68 -3.15 25.96
N GLN A 304 10.49 -3.52 24.68
CA GLN A 304 11.58 -3.90 23.78
C GLN A 304 12.22 -2.70 23.08
N PHE A 305 11.53 -1.57 23.02
CA PHE A 305 12.07 -0.40 22.33
C PHE A 305 13.20 0.27 23.12
N PRO A 306 14.26 0.75 22.46
CA PRO A 306 15.32 1.50 23.11
C PRO A 306 14.81 2.84 23.66
N ALA A 307 15.44 3.33 24.74
CA ALA A 307 15.01 4.54 25.45
C ALA A 307 14.82 5.77 24.51
N GLN A 308 15.65 5.90 23.47
CA GLN A 308 15.58 7.01 22.51
C GLN A 308 14.26 7.03 21.69
N VAL A 309 13.59 5.91 21.55
CA VAL A 309 12.29 5.83 20.87
C VAL A 309 11.21 6.45 21.75
N PHE A 310 11.28 6.26 23.06
CA PHE A 310 10.30 6.83 24.01
C PHE A 310 10.29 8.37 24.03
N ASP A 311 11.40 9.02 23.67
CA ASP A 311 11.44 10.48 23.55
C ASP A 311 10.62 11.01 22.35
N LYS A 312 10.36 10.14 21.37
CA LYS A 312 9.67 10.45 20.11
C LYS A 312 8.24 9.93 20.07
N ILE A 313 7.94 8.87 20.82
CA ILE A 313 6.61 8.24 20.84
C ILE A 313 5.53 9.26 21.17
N ASN A 314 4.43 9.17 20.44
CA ASN A 314 3.22 9.94 20.66
C ASN A 314 1.98 9.03 20.68
N GLU A 315 0.81 9.62 20.86
CA GLU A 315 -0.46 8.90 20.90
C GLU A 315 -0.75 8.11 19.62
N ASN A 316 -0.37 8.65 18.46
CA ASN A 316 -0.54 7.98 17.18
C ASN A 316 0.28 6.68 17.10
N PHE A 317 1.53 6.70 17.55
CA PHE A 317 2.38 5.51 17.60
C PHE A 317 1.75 4.41 18.48
N ILE A 318 1.31 4.78 19.69
CA ILE A 318 0.67 3.84 20.65
C ILE A 318 -0.56 3.21 20.00
N ARG A 319 -1.40 4.00 19.40
CA ARG A 319 -2.63 3.57 18.74
C ARG A 319 -2.35 2.62 17.56
N CYS A 320 -1.43 2.99 16.67
CA CYS A 320 -1.10 2.18 15.50
C CYS A 320 -0.41 0.85 15.87
N SER A 321 0.51 0.86 16.83
CA SER A 321 1.20 -0.35 17.24
C SER A 321 0.31 -1.29 18.09
N PHE A 322 -0.58 -0.73 18.90
CA PHE A 322 -1.60 -1.53 19.60
C PHE A 322 -2.59 -2.17 18.61
N PHE A 323 -3.04 -1.40 17.61
CA PHE A 323 -3.85 -1.92 16.51
C PHE A 323 -3.16 -3.09 15.81
N GLU A 324 -1.90 -2.94 15.46
CA GLU A 324 -1.14 -3.99 14.75
C GLU A 324 -1.14 -5.30 15.55
N LEU A 325 -0.83 -5.25 16.85
CA LEU A 325 -0.87 -6.43 17.72
C LEU A 325 -2.28 -7.03 17.84
N CYS A 326 -3.29 -6.20 18.05
CA CYS A 326 -4.68 -6.68 18.13
C CYS A 326 -5.13 -7.32 16.80
N SER A 327 -4.82 -6.71 15.66
CA SER A 327 -5.17 -7.24 14.36
C SER A 327 -4.47 -8.58 14.07
N ARG A 328 -3.24 -8.74 14.51
CA ARG A 328 -2.46 -9.98 14.34
C ARG A 328 -3.08 -11.17 15.06
N TYR A 329 -3.56 -10.98 16.28
CA TYR A 329 -4.00 -12.07 17.15
C TYR A 329 -5.52 -12.18 17.28
N LEU A 330 -6.29 -11.14 16.98
CA LEU A 330 -7.74 -11.10 17.19
C LEU A 330 -8.57 -10.88 15.91
N SER A 331 -7.95 -10.88 14.73
CA SER A 331 -8.66 -10.67 13.46
C SER A 331 -9.70 -11.74 13.10
N SER A 332 -9.65 -12.90 13.76
CA SER A 332 -10.71 -13.93 13.67
C SER A 332 -11.93 -13.64 14.54
N CYS A 333 -11.81 -12.70 15.48
CA CYS A 333 -12.81 -12.38 16.50
C CYS A 333 -13.40 -10.99 16.30
N TYR A 334 -12.57 -10.02 15.91
CA TYR A 334 -12.90 -8.60 15.81
C TYR A 334 -12.44 -8.00 14.48
N THR A 335 -13.20 -7.02 14.04
CA THR A 335 -12.73 -6.01 13.07
C THR A 335 -12.27 -4.77 13.82
N PHE A 336 -11.43 -3.96 13.20
CA PHE A 336 -10.78 -2.82 13.84
C PHE A 336 -10.98 -1.54 13.04
N ALA A 337 -11.04 -0.43 13.76
CA ALA A 337 -11.02 0.91 13.19
C ALA A 337 -10.15 1.84 14.05
N ILE A 338 -9.51 2.80 13.39
CA ILE A 338 -8.72 3.84 14.03
C ILE A 338 -9.28 5.20 13.61
N GLU A 339 -9.35 6.12 14.57
CA GLU A 339 -9.73 7.51 14.30
C GLU A 339 -11.08 7.68 13.60
N GLN A 340 -12.10 6.96 14.05
CA GLN A 340 -13.43 7.06 13.48
C GLN A 340 -14.17 8.31 13.97
N ASN A 341 -14.76 9.03 13.02
CA ASN A 341 -15.69 10.13 13.34
C ASN A 341 -17.10 9.57 13.48
N ASN A 342 -17.62 9.57 14.70
CA ASN A 342 -18.96 9.13 15.04
C ASN A 342 -19.86 10.35 15.35
N SER A 343 -21.16 10.16 15.37
CA SER A 343 -22.12 11.21 15.76
C SER A 343 -21.88 11.80 17.15
N ALA A 344 -21.24 11.03 18.05
CA ALA A 344 -20.93 11.42 19.42
C ALA A 344 -19.50 11.99 19.62
N GLY A 345 -18.66 11.98 18.57
CA GLY A 345 -17.27 12.44 18.63
C GLY A 345 -16.32 11.58 17.78
N ARG A 346 -15.02 11.71 18.03
CA ARG A 346 -13.97 10.93 17.39
C ARG A 346 -13.47 9.88 18.38
N SER A 347 -13.39 8.65 17.93
CA SER A 347 -12.77 7.55 18.68
C SER A 347 -11.32 7.32 18.24
N ASP A 348 -10.45 6.93 19.16
CA ASP A 348 -9.06 6.62 18.84
C ASP A 348 -8.91 5.20 18.26
N PHE A 349 -9.58 4.23 18.86
CA PHE A 349 -9.49 2.83 18.45
C PHE A 349 -10.78 2.09 18.78
N GLU A 350 -11.28 1.33 17.84
CA GLU A 350 -12.49 0.52 17.98
C GLU A 350 -12.20 -0.94 17.63
N MET A 351 -12.79 -1.85 18.42
CA MET A 351 -12.86 -3.28 18.15
C MET A 351 -14.32 -3.66 18.05
N THR A 352 -14.76 -4.17 16.91
CA THR A 352 -16.14 -4.59 16.68
C THR A 352 -16.21 -6.10 16.51
N GLY A 353 -17.03 -6.77 17.30
CA GLY A 353 -17.17 -8.22 17.26
C GLY A 353 -17.74 -8.71 15.93
N ILE A 354 -17.08 -9.69 15.30
CA ILE A 354 -17.45 -10.18 13.96
C ILE A 354 -18.82 -10.88 14.00
N PRO A 355 -19.78 -10.50 13.15
CA PRO A 355 -21.06 -11.19 13.02
C PRO A 355 -20.91 -12.68 12.70
N GLY A 356 -21.69 -13.51 13.42
CA GLY A 356 -21.62 -14.97 13.29
C GLY A 356 -20.56 -15.65 14.15
N THR A 357 -19.86 -14.89 14.99
CA THR A 357 -18.95 -15.41 16.02
C THR A 357 -19.53 -15.18 17.43
N ASP A 358 -18.93 -15.81 18.44
CA ASP A 358 -19.29 -15.60 19.86
C ASP A 358 -18.93 -14.18 20.35
N TYR A 359 -18.24 -13.40 19.50
CA TYR A 359 -17.82 -12.04 19.78
C TYR A 359 -18.80 -10.98 19.28
N TYR A 360 -19.83 -11.38 18.53
CA TYR A 360 -20.82 -10.45 18.02
C TYR A 360 -21.47 -9.63 19.14
N LYS A 361 -21.45 -8.29 19.00
CA LYS A 361 -21.87 -7.30 20.01
C LYS A 361 -20.94 -7.17 21.23
N ASP A 362 -19.77 -7.76 21.23
CA ASP A 362 -18.71 -7.44 22.18
C ASP A 362 -17.83 -6.32 21.60
N ASP A 363 -18.41 -5.13 21.52
CA ASP A 363 -17.72 -3.97 20.93
C ASP A 363 -16.92 -3.23 22.02
N ARG A 364 -15.73 -2.76 21.65
CA ARG A 364 -14.81 -2.05 22.54
C ARG A 364 -14.41 -0.72 21.91
N LEU A 365 -14.52 0.32 22.70
CA LEU A 365 -14.01 1.66 22.39
C LEU A 365 -12.84 1.95 23.31
N VAL A 366 -11.70 2.33 22.76
CA VAL A 366 -10.48 2.63 23.49
C VAL A 366 -10.04 4.04 23.17
N GLU A 367 -9.84 4.83 24.20
CA GLU A 367 -9.26 6.16 24.14
C GLU A 367 -7.83 6.10 24.70
N PHE A 368 -6.88 6.62 23.97
CA PHE A 368 -5.50 6.74 24.39
C PHE A 368 -5.23 8.16 24.90
N LYS A 369 -4.52 8.29 26.01
CA LYS A 369 -4.03 9.56 26.52
C LYS A 369 -2.54 9.46 26.80
N TYR A 370 -1.77 10.22 26.05
CA TYR A 370 -0.32 10.28 26.22
C TYR A 370 0.07 11.52 27.01
N PHE A 371 0.69 11.31 28.17
CA PHE A 371 1.21 12.36 29.02
C PHE A 371 2.73 12.28 29.07
N LYS A 372 3.42 13.41 28.87
CA LYS A 372 4.84 13.49 29.12
C LYS A 372 5.10 13.46 30.63
N ALA A 373 6.21 12.84 31.05
CA ALA A 373 6.53 12.67 32.49
C ALA A 373 6.47 13.99 33.31
N LYS A 374 6.67 15.15 32.68
CA LYS A 374 6.54 16.48 33.30
C LYS A 374 5.09 16.96 33.47
N GLU A 375 4.12 16.27 32.89
CA GLU A 375 2.69 16.64 32.92
C GLU A 375 1.90 15.78 33.91
N VAL A 376 2.57 14.83 34.54
CA VAL A 376 1.96 13.88 35.51
C VAL A 376 2.20 14.32 36.96
N GLU A 377 2.95 15.41 37.21
CA GLU A 377 3.06 16.07 38.50
C GLU A 377 1.90 17.08 38.70
#